data_c179bcee8677055773c54803b1b01418
#
_entry.id   c179bcee8677055773c54803b1b01418
#
_cell.length_a   1.000
_cell.length_b   1.000
_cell.length_c   1.000
_cell.angle_alpha   90.00
_cell.angle_beta   90.00
_cell.angle_gamma   90.00
#
_symmetry.space_group_name_H-M   'P 1'
#
loop_
_entity.id
_entity.type
_entity.pdbx_description
1 polymer ?
#
loop_
_entity_poly.entity_id
_entity_poly.type
_entity_poly.pdbx_seq_one_letter_code
_entity_poly.pdbx_strand_id
1 'polypeptide(L)'
;ILRYGARTPHDIVYKESIPQWSKIKKVDLKVTVDVGDSNWKGHVGLVTTILKDLPLDLKKAIAIVCGPPIMMKFVNLKLLDLNFNPKDIYLSMEKNMSCGLGKCGHCRMGRYYTCKDGPVFTYEELRDIPEIWD
;
A
#
# COMPACT_ATOMS: atom_id res chain seq x y z
N ILE A 1 12.28 -3.30 3.02
CA ILE A 1 12.04 -1.89 2.66
C ILE A 1 10.64 -1.51 3.14
N LEU A 2 10.52 -0.40 3.85
CA LEU A 2 9.26 0.16 4.31
C LEU A 2 9.11 1.59 3.78
N ARG A 3 8.01 1.85 3.09
CA ARG A 3 7.65 3.17 2.56
C ARG A 3 6.33 3.58 3.17
N TYR A 4 6.35 4.66 3.93
CA TYR A 4 5.19 5.14 4.68
C TYR A 4 4.83 6.56 4.27
N GLY A 5 3.59 6.76 3.86
CA GLY A 5 3.03 8.06 3.50
C GLY A 5 1.90 8.46 4.43
N ALA A 6 1.80 9.74 4.76
CA ALA A 6 0.68 10.35 5.46
C ALA A 6 0.31 11.68 4.79
N ARG A 7 -0.88 12.20 5.03
CA ARG A 7 -1.30 13.49 4.46
C ARG A 7 -0.51 14.65 5.05
N THR A 8 -0.39 14.66 6.37
CA THR A 8 0.36 15.67 7.13
C THR A 8 1.20 15.00 8.21
N PRO A 9 2.18 15.69 8.83
CA PRO A 9 2.93 15.15 9.96
C PRO A 9 2.04 14.77 11.14
N HIS A 10 0.89 15.42 11.29
CA HIS A 10 -0.07 15.11 12.35
C HIS A 10 -0.73 13.74 12.14
N ASP A 11 -0.97 13.34 10.89
CA ASP A 11 -1.65 12.09 10.51
C ASP A 11 -0.75 10.85 10.59
N ILE A 12 0.53 11.00 10.92
CA ILE A 12 1.44 9.87 11.14
C ILE A 12 1.03 9.13 12.41
N VAL A 13 0.63 7.86 12.28
CA VAL A 13 0.11 7.06 13.42
C VAL A 13 1.21 6.37 14.23
N TYR A 14 2.34 6.03 13.63
CA TYR A 14 3.43 5.26 14.28
C TYR A 14 4.60 6.15 14.70
N LYS A 15 4.33 7.35 15.24
CA LYS A 15 5.36 8.35 15.59
C LYS A 15 6.46 7.82 16.51
N GLU A 16 6.10 7.00 17.49
CA GLU A 16 7.06 6.42 18.44
C GLU A 16 7.80 5.19 17.87
N SER A 17 7.15 4.46 16.98
CA SER A 17 7.72 3.23 16.40
C SER A 17 8.67 3.50 15.22
N ILE A 18 8.43 4.55 14.44
CA ILE A 18 9.24 4.91 13.27
C ILE A 18 10.72 5.07 13.63
N PRO A 19 11.12 5.81 14.70
CA PRO A 19 12.53 5.92 15.09
C PRO A 19 13.15 4.59 15.51
N GLN A 20 12.35 3.68 16.06
CA GLN A 20 12.80 2.35 16.44
C GLN A 20 13.03 1.47 15.20
N TRP A 21 12.09 1.49 14.26
CA TRP A 21 12.19 0.72 13.00
C TRP A 21 13.37 1.20 12.14
N SER A 22 13.66 2.50 12.11
CA SER A 22 14.78 3.06 11.36
C SER A 22 16.15 2.60 11.87
N LYS A 23 16.25 2.16 13.14
CA LYS A 23 17.49 1.63 13.73
C LYS A 23 17.72 0.14 13.41
N ILE A 24 16.73 -0.57 12.87
CA ILE A 24 16.86 -1.98 12.52
C ILE A 24 17.74 -2.11 11.28
N LYS A 25 18.90 -2.72 11.42
CA LYS A 25 19.95 -2.82 10.38
C LYS A 25 19.47 -3.30 9.01
N LYS A 26 18.42 -4.11 8.95
CA LYS A 26 17.90 -4.68 7.70
C LYS A 26 16.63 -3.95 7.18
N VAL A 27 16.24 -2.86 7.81
CA VAL A 27 15.08 -2.06 7.42
C VAL A 27 15.53 -0.77 6.75
N ASP A 28 15.18 -0.61 5.49
CA ASP A 28 15.27 0.68 4.78
C ASP A 28 13.89 1.35 4.85
N LEU A 29 13.76 2.29 5.78
CA LEU A 29 12.54 3.05 6.04
C LEU A 29 12.64 4.45 5.45
N LYS A 30 11.63 4.84 4.65
CA LYS A 30 11.42 6.24 4.25
C LYS A 30 9.99 6.65 4.57
N VAL A 31 9.85 7.84 5.12
CA VAL A 31 8.56 8.46 5.46
C VAL A 31 8.38 9.72 4.63
N THR A 32 7.19 9.94 4.14
CA THR A 32 6.81 11.15 3.41
C THR A 32 5.46 11.68 3.90
N VAL A 33 5.24 12.97 3.72
CA VAL A 33 3.92 13.59 3.91
C VAL A 33 3.54 14.35 2.65
N ASP A 34 2.25 14.39 2.31
CA ASP A 34 1.79 15.14 1.15
C ASP A 34 1.98 16.64 1.34
N VAL A 35 1.72 17.11 2.57
CA VAL A 35 1.91 18.51 2.97
C VAL A 35 2.69 18.56 4.28
N GLY A 36 3.85 19.20 4.26
CA GLY A 36 4.67 19.45 5.45
C GLY A 36 4.23 20.71 6.21
N ASP A 37 4.55 20.78 7.47
CA ASP A 37 4.46 21.98 8.30
C ASP A 37 5.86 22.59 8.57
N SER A 38 5.93 23.69 9.33
CA SER A 38 7.19 24.36 9.66
C SER A 38 8.19 23.52 10.44
N ASN A 39 7.72 22.47 11.11
CA ASN A 39 8.54 21.57 11.94
C ASN A 39 8.94 20.29 11.18
N TRP A 40 8.31 20.01 10.03
CA TRP A 40 8.61 18.83 9.25
C TRP A 40 9.93 18.98 8.48
N LYS A 41 10.87 18.09 8.75
CA LYS A 41 12.18 18.06 8.10
C LYS A 41 12.35 16.86 7.15
N GLY A 42 11.32 16.02 7.04
CA GLY A 42 11.33 14.85 6.18
C GLY A 42 10.94 15.18 4.74
N HIS A 43 10.78 14.13 3.94
CA HIS A 43 10.35 14.26 2.54
C HIS A 43 8.90 14.77 2.47
N VAL A 44 8.63 15.62 1.49
CA VAL A 44 7.29 16.12 1.14
C VAL A 44 6.94 15.66 -0.27
N GLY A 45 5.83 14.99 -0.42
CA GLY A 45 5.30 14.45 -1.66
C GLY A 45 4.59 13.12 -1.46
N LEU A 46 3.91 12.66 -2.51
CA LEU A 46 3.18 11.40 -2.50
C LEU A 46 4.12 10.21 -2.25
N VAL A 47 3.61 9.16 -1.63
CA VAL A 47 4.39 7.95 -1.32
C VAL A 47 5.05 7.31 -2.55
N THR A 48 4.48 7.49 -3.73
CA THR A 48 5.05 7.03 -5.01
C THR A 48 6.39 7.70 -5.35
N THR A 49 6.64 8.91 -4.84
CA THR A 49 7.88 9.64 -5.10
C THR A 49 9.10 9.05 -4.39
N ILE A 50 8.86 8.29 -3.32
CA ILE A 50 9.89 7.57 -2.57
C ILE A 50 10.02 6.09 -2.95
N LEU A 51 9.27 5.64 -3.97
CA LEU A 51 9.39 4.32 -4.60
C LEU A 51 10.37 4.37 -5.77
N LYS A 52 11.60 4.77 -5.51
CA LYS A 52 12.69 4.81 -6.48
C LYS A 52 13.97 4.29 -5.84
N ASP A 53 14.92 3.89 -6.67
CA ASP A 53 16.25 3.43 -6.23
C ASP A 53 16.16 2.36 -5.13
N LEU A 54 15.27 1.37 -5.34
CA LEU A 54 15.08 0.29 -4.39
C LEU A 54 16.29 -0.67 -4.43
N PRO A 55 17.02 -0.82 -3.31
CA PRO A 55 18.26 -1.62 -3.25
C PRO A 55 17.97 -3.12 -3.12
N LEU A 56 17.24 -3.70 -4.08
CA LEU A 56 16.86 -5.11 -4.04
C LEU A 56 16.67 -5.69 -5.45
N ASP A 57 16.78 -7.01 -5.54
CA ASP A 57 16.44 -7.76 -6.74
C ASP A 57 14.91 -7.86 -6.85
N LEU A 58 14.33 -7.04 -7.72
CA LEU A 58 12.87 -6.97 -7.91
C LEU A 58 12.25 -8.30 -8.38
N LYS A 59 13.04 -9.17 -9.02
CA LYS A 59 12.56 -10.50 -9.45
C LYS A 59 12.33 -11.46 -8.28
N LYS A 60 12.91 -11.15 -7.12
CA LYS A 60 12.79 -11.96 -5.88
C LYS A 60 12.05 -11.21 -4.77
N ALA A 61 11.53 -10.04 -5.09
CA ALA A 61 10.86 -9.19 -4.13
C ALA A 61 9.35 -9.39 -4.17
N ILE A 62 8.74 -9.29 -3.00
CA ILE A 62 7.29 -9.22 -2.83
C ILE A 62 6.97 -7.80 -2.37
N ALA A 63 5.95 -7.19 -2.96
CA ALA A 63 5.40 -5.92 -2.53
C ALA A 63 4.08 -6.14 -1.79
N ILE A 64 3.93 -5.53 -0.62
CA ILE A 64 2.67 -5.51 0.14
C ILE A 64 2.24 -4.05 0.26
N VAL A 65 1.05 -3.74 -0.23
CA VAL A 65 0.50 -2.39 -0.31
C VAL A 65 -0.77 -2.30 0.52
N CYS A 66 -0.84 -1.33 1.42
CA CYS A 66 -2.01 -1.06 2.26
C CYS A 66 -2.22 0.44 2.37
N GLY A 67 -3.45 0.88 2.17
CA GLY A 67 -3.84 2.28 2.29
C GLY A 67 -5.09 2.62 1.47
N PRO A 68 -5.41 3.92 1.31
CA PRO A 68 -6.56 4.35 0.52
C PRO A 68 -6.52 3.82 -0.92
N PRO A 69 -7.66 3.48 -1.54
CA PRO A 69 -7.72 2.90 -2.89
C PRO A 69 -6.94 3.70 -3.93
N ILE A 70 -7.08 5.02 -3.91
CA ILE A 70 -6.36 5.91 -4.84
C ILE A 70 -4.83 5.81 -4.68
N MET A 71 -4.33 5.73 -3.44
CA MET A 71 -2.92 5.54 -3.17
C MET A 71 -2.44 4.18 -3.66
N MET A 72 -3.19 3.11 -3.34
CA MET A 72 -2.86 1.75 -3.78
C MET A 72 -2.82 1.64 -5.30
N LYS A 73 -3.74 2.29 -6.01
CA LYS A 73 -3.77 2.37 -7.48
C LYS A 73 -2.45 2.91 -8.04
N PHE A 74 -2.03 4.09 -7.57
CA PHE A 74 -0.81 4.72 -8.09
C PHE A 74 0.47 3.99 -7.65
N VAL A 75 0.50 3.45 -6.42
CA VAL A 75 1.61 2.60 -5.97
C VAL A 75 1.72 1.34 -6.83
N ASN A 76 0.60 0.68 -7.10
CA ASN A 76 0.56 -0.51 -7.96
C ASN A 76 1.08 -0.21 -9.38
N LEU A 77 0.62 0.88 -10.01
CA LEU A 77 1.14 1.31 -11.31
C LEU A 77 2.65 1.54 -11.26
N LYS A 78 3.13 2.22 -10.22
CA LYS A 78 4.57 2.45 -10.03
C LYS A 78 5.36 1.15 -9.85
N LEU A 79 4.83 0.17 -9.13
CA LEU A 79 5.46 -1.14 -8.97
C LEU A 79 5.53 -1.91 -10.30
N LEU A 80 4.49 -1.83 -11.13
CA LEU A 80 4.49 -2.41 -12.48
C LEU A 80 5.53 -1.74 -13.38
N ASP A 81 5.64 -0.41 -13.34
CA ASP A 81 6.68 0.34 -14.07
C ASP A 81 8.10 -0.05 -13.63
N LEU A 82 8.26 -0.45 -12.36
CA LEU A 82 9.51 -1.00 -11.82
C LEU A 82 9.72 -2.49 -12.16
N ASN A 83 8.86 -3.07 -12.99
CA ASN A 83 8.88 -4.48 -13.39
C ASN A 83 8.63 -5.50 -12.27
N PHE A 84 7.85 -5.16 -11.25
CA PHE A 84 7.30 -6.16 -10.36
C PHE A 84 6.32 -7.06 -11.11
N ASN A 85 6.36 -8.35 -10.82
CA ASN A 85 5.38 -9.27 -11.36
C ASN A 85 4.03 -9.08 -10.66
N PRO A 86 2.89 -9.01 -11.38
CA PRO A 86 1.55 -8.89 -10.77
C PRO A 86 1.24 -9.90 -9.67
N LYS A 87 1.75 -11.12 -9.78
CA LYS A 87 1.59 -12.18 -8.75
C LYS A 87 2.35 -11.90 -7.45
N ASP A 88 3.36 -11.03 -7.49
CA ASP A 88 4.21 -10.70 -6.36
C ASP A 88 3.84 -9.33 -5.73
N ILE A 89 2.75 -8.70 -6.20
CA ILE A 89 2.17 -7.48 -5.64
C ILE A 89 0.90 -7.87 -4.87
N TYR A 90 0.92 -7.71 -3.55
CA TYR A 90 -0.19 -7.98 -2.65
C TYR A 90 -0.86 -6.68 -2.23
N LEU A 91 -2.17 -6.62 -2.37
CA LEU A 91 -3.00 -5.46 -2.07
C LEU A 91 -3.93 -5.80 -0.91
N SER A 92 -3.89 -5.00 0.15
CA SER A 92 -4.83 -5.11 1.27
C SER A 92 -6.07 -4.29 0.94
N MET A 93 -7.08 -4.97 0.41
CA MET A 93 -8.31 -4.36 -0.09
C MET A 93 -9.29 -4.10 1.04
N GLU A 94 -10.02 -2.99 0.93
CA GLU A 94 -11.07 -2.59 1.87
C GLU A 94 -12.38 -2.36 1.12
N LYS A 95 -13.46 -2.90 1.64
CA LYS A 95 -14.83 -2.67 1.19
C LYS A 95 -15.78 -2.69 2.39
N ASN A 96 -16.88 -1.98 2.27
CA ASN A 96 -17.93 -1.98 3.29
C ASN A 96 -18.43 -3.40 3.56
N MET A 97 -18.40 -3.82 4.81
CA MET A 97 -18.82 -5.15 5.25
C MET A 97 -20.03 -5.04 6.16
N SER A 98 -21.07 -5.85 5.89
CA SER A 98 -22.23 -5.98 6.77
C SER A 98 -22.24 -7.34 7.46
N CYS A 99 -22.20 -8.44 6.69
CA CYS A 99 -22.33 -9.79 7.28
C CYS A 99 -20.99 -10.42 7.68
N GLY A 100 -19.87 -10.07 7.04
CA GLY A 100 -18.58 -10.70 7.25
C GLY A 100 -18.46 -12.17 6.77
N LEU A 101 -19.47 -12.69 6.10
CA LEU A 101 -19.64 -14.12 5.76
C LEU A 101 -19.76 -14.39 4.26
N GLY A 102 -19.58 -13.38 3.40
CA GLY A 102 -19.74 -13.52 1.95
C GLY A 102 -21.19 -13.73 1.48
N LYS A 103 -22.19 -13.30 2.26
CA LYS A 103 -23.60 -13.53 1.95
C LYS A 103 -24.34 -12.31 1.42
N CYS A 104 -24.12 -11.11 2.02
CA CYS A 104 -24.89 -9.91 1.70
C CYS A 104 -24.46 -9.18 0.43
N GLY A 105 -23.25 -9.42 -0.07
CA GLY A 105 -22.75 -8.81 -1.29
C GLY A 105 -22.10 -7.41 -1.13
N HIS A 106 -22.21 -6.76 0.04
CA HIS A 106 -21.68 -5.39 0.22
C HIS A 106 -20.17 -5.26 -0.04
N CYS A 107 -19.38 -6.29 0.32
CA CYS A 107 -17.93 -6.27 0.13
C CYS A 107 -17.49 -6.98 -1.16
N ARG A 108 -18.38 -7.11 -2.14
CA ARG A 108 -18.08 -7.83 -3.38
C ARG A 108 -17.17 -7.00 -4.30
N MET A 109 -16.16 -7.66 -4.85
CA MET A 109 -15.28 -7.18 -5.91
C MET A 109 -15.26 -8.21 -7.03
N GLY A 110 -16.00 -7.98 -8.10
CA GLY A 110 -16.16 -8.95 -9.18
C GLY A 110 -16.64 -10.31 -8.65
N ARG A 111 -15.79 -11.33 -8.74
CA ARG A 111 -16.07 -12.70 -8.27
C ARG A 111 -15.70 -12.95 -6.80
N TYR A 112 -15.01 -12.02 -6.14
CA TYR A 112 -14.54 -12.18 -4.78
C TYR A 112 -15.37 -11.39 -3.76
N TYR A 113 -15.38 -11.87 -2.54
CA TYR A 113 -15.90 -11.17 -1.36
C TYR A 113 -14.72 -10.83 -0.43
N THR A 114 -14.44 -9.55 -0.22
CA THR A 114 -13.31 -9.11 0.62
C THR A 114 -13.34 -9.75 2.01
N CYS A 115 -14.52 -9.93 2.60
CA CYS A 115 -14.67 -10.50 3.94
C CYS A 115 -14.44 -12.02 4.02
N LYS A 116 -14.51 -12.74 2.89
CA LYS A 116 -14.40 -14.20 2.86
C LYS A 116 -13.14 -14.67 2.15
N ASP A 117 -12.86 -14.08 0.98
CA ASP A 117 -11.80 -14.52 0.08
C ASP A 117 -10.50 -13.72 0.32
N GLY A 118 -10.60 -12.52 0.95
CA GLY A 118 -9.50 -11.63 1.26
C GLY A 118 -9.29 -11.39 2.75
N PRO A 119 -8.90 -10.19 3.19
CA PRO A 119 -8.84 -8.94 2.41
C PRO A 119 -7.59 -8.77 1.53
N VAL A 120 -6.59 -9.62 1.63
CA VAL A 120 -5.35 -9.51 0.88
C VAL A 120 -5.42 -10.36 -0.38
N PHE A 121 -5.18 -9.72 -1.53
CA PHE A 121 -5.18 -10.35 -2.85
C PHE A 121 -3.93 -10.00 -3.61
N THR A 122 -3.50 -10.84 -4.53
CA THR A 122 -2.48 -10.45 -5.52
C THR A 122 -3.10 -9.52 -6.58
N TYR A 123 -2.28 -8.64 -7.15
CA TYR A 123 -2.78 -7.82 -8.26
C TYR A 123 -3.14 -8.69 -9.48
N GLU A 124 -2.48 -9.82 -9.67
CA GLU A 124 -2.84 -10.79 -10.73
C GLU A 124 -4.29 -11.29 -10.61
N GLU A 125 -4.78 -11.53 -9.40
CA GLU A 125 -6.17 -11.93 -9.15
C GLU A 125 -7.18 -10.83 -9.44
N LEU A 126 -6.79 -9.56 -9.22
CA LEU A 126 -7.69 -8.41 -9.28
C LEU A 126 -7.64 -7.63 -10.60
N ARG A 127 -6.58 -7.74 -11.39
CA ARG A 127 -6.31 -6.85 -12.54
C ARG A 127 -7.41 -6.84 -13.61
N ASP A 128 -8.16 -7.93 -13.75
CA ASP A 128 -9.22 -8.08 -14.74
C ASP A 128 -10.61 -7.71 -14.18
N ILE A 129 -10.66 -7.27 -12.94
CA ILE A 129 -11.91 -6.83 -12.30
C ILE A 129 -12.02 -5.32 -12.46
N PRO A 130 -13.06 -4.81 -13.11
CA PRO A 130 -13.30 -3.38 -13.19
C PRO A 130 -13.57 -2.79 -11.78
N GLU A 131 -13.25 -1.51 -11.62
CA GLU A 131 -13.63 -0.73 -10.43
C GLU A 131 -13.05 -1.23 -9.09
N ILE A 132 -11.92 -1.96 -9.13
CA ILE A 132 -11.29 -2.41 -7.87
C ILE A 132 -10.80 -1.25 -7.00
N TRP A 133 -10.62 -0.08 -7.60
CA TRP A 133 -10.11 1.12 -6.92
C TRP A 133 -11.20 2.09 -6.46
N ASP A 134 -12.47 1.76 -6.64
CA ASP A 134 -13.62 2.59 -6.27
C ASP A 134 -14.10 2.33 -4.82
#